data_727124a895a8ec5ff6b4a38244f73797
#
_entry.id   727124a895a8ec5ff6b4a38244f73797
#
_cell.length_a   1.000
_cell.length_b   1.000
_cell.length_c   1.000
_cell.angle_alpha   90.00
_cell.angle_beta   90.00
_cell.angle_gamma   90.00
#
_symmetry.space_group_name_H-M   'P 1'
#
loop_
_entity.id
_entity.type
_entity.pdbx_description
1 polymer ?
#
loop_
_entity_poly.entity_id
_entity_poly.type
_entity_poly.pdbx_seq_one_letter_code
_entity_poly.pdbx_strand_id
1 'polypeptide(L)' 'MIKASFELEKETKNTIRYTEKPEAGKPPAIGTVYIQKWALPEPTPQSITVTVET' A
#
# COMPACT_ATOMS: atom_id res chain seq x y z
N MET A 1 -10.37 13.94 -1.67
CA MET A 1 -9.08 13.34 -1.30
C MET A 1 -9.31 12.01 -0.59
N ILE A 2 -8.61 10.98 -1.02
CA ILE A 2 -8.72 9.64 -0.44
C ILE A 2 -7.39 9.31 0.23
N LYS A 3 -7.47 8.85 1.46
CA LYS A 3 -6.29 8.33 2.17
C LYS A 3 -6.56 6.90 2.57
N ALA A 4 -5.66 6.01 2.25
CA ALA A 4 -5.81 4.61 2.57
C ALA A 4 -4.52 4.07 3.18
N SER A 5 -4.68 3.25 4.22
CA SER A 5 -3.55 2.61 4.87
C SER A 5 -3.34 1.24 4.26
N PHE A 6 -2.09 0.91 4.00
CA PHE A 6 -1.72 -0.36 3.38
C PHE A 6 -0.70 -1.07 4.24
N GLU A 7 -0.72 -2.39 4.21
CA GLU A 7 0.28 -3.20 4.87
C GLU A 7 0.99 -4.08 3.86
N LEU A 8 2.26 -4.34 4.13
CA LEU A 8 3.06 -5.21 3.29
C LEU A 8 2.43 -6.61 3.31
N GLU A 9 2.10 -7.11 2.12
CA GLU A 9 1.53 -8.44 1.99
C GLU A 9 2.58 -9.44 1.49
N LYS A 10 3.33 -9.05 0.45
CA LYS A 10 4.25 -9.97 -0.20
C LYS A 10 5.36 -9.21 -0.89
N GLU A 11 6.54 -9.77 -0.86
CA GLU A 11 7.67 -9.24 -1.60
C GLU A 11 7.87 -10.09 -2.85
N THR A 12 7.99 -9.44 -4.00
CA THR A 12 8.33 -10.11 -5.25
C THR A 12 9.74 -9.72 -5.63
N LYS A 13 10.19 -10.16 -6.84
CA LYS A 13 11.56 -9.91 -7.26
C LYS A 13 11.91 -8.42 -7.32
N ASN A 14 11.03 -7.62 -7.90
CA ASN A 14 11.30 -6.20 -8.13
C ASN A 14 10.30 -5.27 -7.46
N THR A 15 9.24 -5.80 -6.88
CA THR A 15 8.19 -4.99 -6.29
C THR A 15 7.79 -5.50 -4.91
N ILE A 16 7.10 -4.62 -4.18
CA ILE A 16 6.48 -4.99 -2.92
C ILE A 16 4.98 -4.84 -3.11
N ARG A 17 4.23 -5.86 -2.76
CA ARG A 17 2.79 -5.84 -2.84
C ARG A 17 2.23 -5.41 -1.50
N TYR A 18 1.41 -4.35 -1.52
CA TYR A 18 0.74 -3.85 -0.33
C TYR A 18 -0.75 -4.05 -0.47
N THR A 19 -1.38 -4.47 0.62
CA THR A 19 -2.82 -4.68 0.66
C THR A 19 -3.46 -3.62 1.55
N GLU A 20 -4.53 -3.03 1.06
CA GLU A 20 -5.25 -2.02 1.81
C GLU A 20 -5.93 -2.61 3.03
N LYS A 21 -5.91 -1.84 4.14
CA LYS A 21 -6.69 -2.15 5.33
C LYS A 21 -7.90 -1.26 5.34
N PRO A 22 -9.05 -1.72 4.85
CA PRO A 22 -10.24 -0.88 4.83
C PRO A 22 -10.79 -0.68 6.23
N GLU A 23 -11.51 0.41 6.40
CA GLU A 23 -12.21 0.66 7.65
C GLU A 23 -13.31 -0.36 7.84
N ALA A 24 -13.65 -0.63 9.10
CA ALA A 24 -14.72 -1.58 9.42
C ALA A 24 -16.02 -1.15 8.76
N GLY A 25 -16.66 -2.10 8.08
CA GLY A 25 -17.94 -1.85 7.42
C GLY A 25 -17.85 -1.17 6.06
N LYS A 26 -16.63 -0.91 5.56
CA LYS A 26 -16.45 -0.28 4.26
C LYS A 26 -15.59 -1.15 3.35
N PRO A 27 -15.92 -1.20 2.06
CA PRO A 27 -15.05 -1.89 1.12
C PRO A 27 -13.77 -1.09 0.89
N PRO A 28 -12.70 -1.73 0.41
CA PRO A 28 -11.46 -1.01 0.12
C PRO A 28 -11.67 0.00 -1.01
N ALA A 29 -11.03 1.14 -0.88
CA ALA A 29 -11.12 2.18 -1.90
C ALA A 29 -10.17 1.90 -3.07
N ILE A 30 -9.03 1.29 -2.81
CA ILE A 30 -8.01 1.02 -3.81
C ILE A 30 -7.78 -0.48 -3.98
N GLY A 31 -7.62 -1.18 -2.87
CA GLY A 31 -7.45 -2.63 -2.87
C GLY A 31 -6.01 -3.05 -2.70
N THR A 32 -5.27 -3.13 -3.77
CA THR A 32 -3.89 -3.60 -3.76
C THR A 32 -3.02 -2.68 -4.61
N VAL A 33 -1.80 -2.40 -4.12
CA VAL A 33 -0.85 -1.62 -4.91
C VAL A 33 0.48 -2.37 -4.97
N TYR A 34 1.17 -2.19 -6.09
CA TYR A 34 2.52 -2.71 -6.29
C TYR A 34 3.47 -1.54 -6.38
N ILE A 35 4.48 -1.51 -5.53
CA ILE A 35 5.46 -0.43 -5.53
C ILE A 35 6.82 -1.00 -5.86
N GLN A 36 7.53 -0.36 -6.78
CA GLN A 36 8.87 -0.79 -7.16
C GLN A 36 9.81 -0.65 -5.98
N LYS A 37 10.66 -1.64 -5.78
CA LYS A 37 11.57 -1.64 -4.63
C LYS A 37 12.48 -0.42 -4.60
N TRP A 38 12.93 0.05 -5.76
CA TRP A 38 13.84 1.19 -5.81
C TRP A 38 13.18 2.48 -5.30
N ALA A 39 11.85 2.54 -5.33
CA ALA A 39 11.13 3.74 -4.91
C ALA A 39 10.87 3.79 -3.40
N LEU A 40 11.15 2.70 -2.70
CA LEU A 40 10.90 2.61 -1.27
C LEU A 40 12.18 2.85 -0.48
N PRO A 41 12.08 3.44 0.73
CA PRO A 41 13.25 3.59 1.58
C PRO A 41 13.69 2.26 2.16
N GLU A 42 14.89 2.21 2.66
CA GLU A 42 15.38 1.05 3.37
C GLU A 42 15.48 1.36 4.86
N PRO A 43 15.07 0.41 5.72
CA PRO A 43 14.47 -0.88 5.38
C PRO A 43 13.06 -0.74 4.79
N THR A 44 12.60 -1.78 4.09
CA THR A 44 11.28 -1.75 3.47
C THR A 44 10.21 -1.53 4.54
N PRO A 45 9.36 -0.50 4.37
CA PRO A 45 8.33 -0.24 5.38
C PRO A 45 7.26 -1.32 5.40
N GLN A 46 6.80 -1.66 6.59
CA GLN A 46 5.75 -2.66 6.77
C GLN A 46 4.36 -2.08 6.47
N SER A 47 4.22 -0.77 6.59
CA SER A 47 2.95 -0.12 6.30
C SER A 47 3.22 1.20 5.60
N ILE A 48 2.28 1.59 4.75
CA ILE A 48 2.36 2.84 4.02
C ILE A 48 0.99 3.49 3.97
N THR A 49 0.96 4.77 3.64
CA THR A 49 -0.28 5.49 3.42
C THR A 49 -0.28 6.01 1.99
N VAL A 50 -1.36 5.72 1.26
CA VAL A 50 -1.52 6.20 -0.11
C VAL A 50 -2.59 7.28 -0.11
N THR A 51 -2.28 8.41 -0.71
CA THR A 51 -3.21 9.55 -0.81
C THR A 51 -3.54 9.78 -2.28
N VAL A 52 -4.83 9.85 -2.56
CA VAL A 52 -5.31 10.19 -3.90
C VAL A 52 -5.91 11.59 -3.81
N GLU A 53 -5.32 12.52 -4.57
CA GLU A 53 -5.80 13.89 -4.61
C GLU A 53 -6.71 14.10 -5.81
N THR A 54 -7.84 14.71 -5.56
CA THR A 54 -8.83 14.99 -6.61
C THR A 54 -9.20 16.46 -6.63
#